data_091e41457982130419d45bd58ade6b6e
#
_entry.id   091e41457982130419d45bd58ade6b6e
#
_cell.length_a   1.000
_cell.length_b   1.000
_cell.length_c   1.000
_cell.angle_alpha   90.00
_cell.angle_beta   90.00
_cell.angle_gamma   90.00
#
_symmetry.space_group_name_H-M   'P 1'
#
loop_
_entity.id
_entity.type
_entity.pdbx_description
1 polymer ?
#
loop_
_entity_poly.entity_id
_entity_poly.type
_entity_poly.pdbx_seq_one_letter_code
_entity_poly.pdbx_strand_id
1 'polypeptide(L)' 'PPPAPPVEVVPFVCEGDVRRAITEGKKIYICRKTIVTPAARDMGANVLVQTD' A
#
# COMPACT_ATOMS: atom_id res chain seq x y z
N PRO A 1 -23.35 -13.24 1.03
CA PRO A 1 -21.97 -13.18 1.42
C PRO A 1 -21.38 -11.83 1.06
N PRO A 2 -20.49 -11.38 1.86
CA PRO A 2 -19.87 -10.14 1.53
C PRO A 2 -19.11 -10.31 0.23
N PRO A 3 -19.14 -9.32 -0.60
CA PRO A 3 -18.31 -9.34 -1.77
C PRO A 3 -16.87 -9.47 -1.33
N ALA A 4 -16.04 -9.80 -2.25
CA ALA A 4 -14.62 -9.78 -1.98
C ALA A 4 -14.33 -8.46 -1.28
N PRO A 5 -13.52 -8.48 -0.24
CA PRO A 5 -13.24 -7.26 0.47
C PRO A 5 -12.74 -6.24 -0.52
N PRO A 6 -13.31 -5.07 -0.45
CA PRO A 6 -12.84 -4.03 -1.33
C PRO A 6 -11.36 -3.82 -1.08
N VAL A 7 -10.68 -3.49 -2.14
CA VAL A 7 -9.30 -3.09 -2.00
C VAL A 7 -9.28 -1.91 -1.05
N GLU A 8 -8.65 -2.07 0.08
CA GLU A 8 -8.64 -1.03 1.08
C GLU A 8 -7.52 -0.06 0.81
N VAL A 9 -7.90 1.09 0.27
CA VAL A 9 -6.93 2.11 -0.08
C VAL A 9 -6.57 2.89 1.17
N VAL A 10 -5.28 2.96 1.47
CA VAL A 10 -4.81 3.68 2.65
C VAL A 10 -4.50 5.14 2.31
N PRO A 11 -4.74 6.06 3.25
CA PRO A 11 -4.49 7.48 2.98
C PRO A 11 -3.03 7.88 3.14
N PHE A 12 -2.23 7.06 3.80
CA PHE A 12 -0.85 7.41 4.08
C PHE A 12 -0.02 6.13 4.18
N VAL A 13 1.15 6.17 3.58
CA VAL A 13 2.07 5.03 3.61
C VAL A 13 3.44 5.52 4.03
N CYS A 14 4.01 4.89 5.03
CA CYS A 14 5.36 5.18 5.47
C CYS A 14 6.22 3.93 5.33
N GLU A 15 7.50 4.08 5.58
CA GLU A 15 8.47 3.00 5.45
C GLU A 15 8.06 1.78 6.27
N GLY A 16 7.57 2.01 7.49
CA GLY A 16 7.18 0.90 8.37
C GLY A 16 6.05 0.08 7.79
N ASP A 17 5.10 0.74 7.14
CA ASP A 17 3.98 0.05 6.53
C ASP A 17 4.45 -0.85 5.40
N VAL A 18 5.36 -0.33 4.58
CA VAL A 18 5.89 -1.10 3.47
C VAL A 18 6.69 -2.29 3.97
N ARG A 19 7.50 -2.07 4.98
CA ARG A 19 8.31 -3.15 5.55
C ARG A 19 7.42 -4.27 6.07
N ARG A 20 6.35 -3.90 6.77
CA ARG A 20 5.41 -4.89 7.27
C ARG A 20 4.75 -5.65 6.12
N ALA A 21 4.35 -4.94 5.08
CA ALA A 21 3.70 -5.57 3.93
C ALA A 21 4.63 -6.59 3.27
N ILE A 22 5.89 -6.24 3.12
CA ILE A 22 6.87 -7.15 2.54
C ILE A 22 7.02 -8.39 3.42
N THR A 23 7.13 -8.19 4.72
CA THR A 23 7.28 -9.29 5.66
C THR A 23 6.09 -10.22 5.64
N GLU A 24 4.89 -9.67 5.50
CA GLU A 24 3.67 -10.47 5.52
C GLU A 24 3.25 -10.95 4.13
N GLY A 25 3.98 -10.56 3.11
CA GLY A 25 3.64 -10.96 1.75
C GLY A 25 2.37 -10.32 1.24
N LYS A 26 2.09 -9.10 1.68
CA LYS A 26 0.87 -8.38 1.30
C LYS A 26 1.18 -7.24 0.39
N LYS A 27 0.13 -6.74 -0.27
CA LYS A 27 0.23 -5.54 -1.11
C LYS A 27 -0.42 -4.38 -0.39
N ILE A 28 0.00 -3.18 -0.73
CA ILE A 28 -0.58 -1.95 -0.19
C ILE A 28 -1.25 -1.24 -1.35
N TYR A 29 -2.53 -0.97 -1.22
CA TYR A 29 -3.30 -0.33 -2.28
C TYR A 29 -3.40 1.17 -2.00
N ILE A 30 -3.07 1.96 -2.98
CA ILE A 30 -3.04 3.42 -2.84
C ILE A 30 -3.83 4.06 -3.98
N CYS A 31 -4.18 5.31 -3.77
CA CYS A 31 -4.80 6.10 -4.83
C CYS A 31 -3.95 7.35 -5.03
N ARG A 32 -4.35 8.19 -5.98
CA ARG A 32 -3.56 9.38 -6.26
C ARG A 32 -3.54 10.35 -5.10
N LYS A 33 -4.48 10.24 -4.16
CA LYS A 33 -4.52 11.09 -2.98
C LYS A 33 -3.69 10.55 -1.82
N THR A 34 -3.24 9.33 -1.93
CA THR A 34 -2.45 8.72 -0.87
C THR A 34 -1.08 9.40 -0.79
N ILE A 35 -0.70 9.72 0.41
CA ILE A 35 0.62 10.30 0.65
C ILE A 35 1.60 9.16 0.92
N VAL A 36 2.61 9.05 0.09
CA VAL A 36 3.64 8.02 0.22
C VAL A 36 4.97 8.71 0.43
N THR A 37 5.65 8.38 1.51
CA THR A 37 6.96 8.99 1.77
C THR A 37 7.96 8.49 0.74
N PRO A 38 9.02 9.27 0.46
CA PRO A 38 10.03 8.84 -0.49
C PRO A 38 10.65 7.50 -0.13
N ALA A 39 10.90 7.26 1.17
CA ALA A 39 11.46 5.99 1.60
C ALA A 39 10.49 4.85 1.36
N ALA A 40 9.21 5.09 1.62
CA ALA A 40 8.19 4.06 1.39
C ALA A 40 8.07 3.74 -0.09
N ARG A 41 8.11 4.75 -0.92
CA ARG A 41 8.01 4.55 -2.36
C ARG A 41 9.19 3.75 -2.89
N ASP A 42 10.37 4.10 -2.43
CA ASP A 42 11.59 3.44 -2.88
C ASP A 42 11.58 1.96 -2.46
N MET A 43 11.18 1.71 -1.22
CA MET A 43 11.16 0.35 -0.68
C MET A 43 9.97 -0.45 -1.21
N GLY A 44 8.87 0.22 -1.49
CA GLY A 44 7.60 -0.42 -1.79
C GLY A 44 7.26 -0.57 -3.25
N ALA A 45 8.20 -0.39 -4.15
CA ALA A 45 7.91 -0.43 -5.58
C ALA A 45 7.16 -1.69 -6.00
N ASN A 46 7.41 -2.80 -5.32
CA ASN A 46 6.77 -4.07 -5.66
C ASN A 46 5.53 -4.37 -4.83
N VAL A 47 5.25 -3.57 -3.80
CA VAL A 47 4.09 -3.83 -2.96
C VAL A 47 3.03 -2.74 -3.07
N LEU A 48 3.38 -1.58 -3.58
CA LEU A 48 2.43 -0.49 -3.74
C LEU A 48 1.67 -0.68 -5.05
N VAL A 49 0.35 -0.70 -4.95
CA VAL A 49 -0.52 -0.90 -6.11
C VAL A 49 -1.40 0.32 -6.27
N GLN A 50 -1.27 0.98 -7.40
CA GLN A 50 -2.07 2.14 -7.72
C GLN A 50 -3.46 1.68 -8.16
N THR A 51 -4.50 2.19 -7.53
CA THR A 51 -5.86 1.75 -7.83
C THR A 51 -6.60 2.67 -8.78
N ASP A 52 -6.11 3.86 -9.05
CA ASP A 52 -6.80 4.79 -9.95
C ASP A 52 -5.86 5.43 -10.97
#